data_40c39673279b14ea0441b7d07b169c7a
#
_entry.id   40c39673279b14ea0441b7d07b169c7a
#
_cell.length_a   1.000
_cell.length_b   1.000
_cell.length_c   1.000
_cell.angle_alpha   90.00
_cell.angle_beta   90.00
_cell.angle_gamma   90.00
#
_symmetry.space_group_name_H-M   'P 1'
#
loop_
_entity.id
_entity.type
_entity.pdbx_description
1 polymer ?
#
loop_
_entity_poly.entity_id
_entity_poly.type
_entity_poly.pdbx_seq_one_letter_code
_entity_poly.pdbx_strand_id
1 'polypeptide(L)'
;EIRDAMLAVSGNLDRARPKGSAAMNMKVTELTNNGAEAKRILQVADTSTHRSVYLPLVRTLVPRSLEVFDFAEQGMVTGNRDTTTVPTQALYLLNDPFVQKQAQALAKRVLAPAALDDAARIHLAYRLLLARTATAKECERAQHYLGEYEAAAEKESNPRLAAWASFCQAILASAEFRYIK
;
A
#
# COMPACT_ATOMS: atom_id res chain seq x y z
N GLU A 1 4.59 -9.39 0.42
CA GLU A 1 3.25 -9.71 1.01
C GLU A 1 2.46 -8.43 1.31
N ILE A 2 2.95 -7.49 2.16
CA ILE A 2 2.22 -6.25 2.54
C ILE A 2 1.82 -5.43 1.30
N ARG A 3 2.74 -5.20 0.36
CA ARG A 3 2.44 -4.48 -0.90
C ARG A 3 1.32 -5.17 -1.71
N ASP A 4 1.40 -6.49 -1.88
CA ASP A 4 0.39 -7.23 -2.63
C ASP A 4 -0.96 -7.23 -1.92
N ALA A 5 -0.97 -7.27 -0.58
CA ALA A 5 -2.18 -7.13 0.21
C ALA A 5 -2.83 -5.75 -0.01
N MET A 6 -2.05 -4.65 0.02
CA MET A 6 -2.55 -3.30 -0.27
C MET A 6 -3.17 -3.21 -1.68
N LEU A 7 -2.52 -3.77 -2.70
CA LEU A 7 -3.06 -3.82 -4.06
C LEU A 7 -4.34 -4.66 -4.15
N ALA A 8 -4.40 -5.78 -3.43
CA ALA A 8 -5.57 -6.65 -3.44
C ALA A 8 -6.79 -5.99 -2.79
N VAL A 9 -6.63 -5.37 -1.61
CA VAL A 9 -7.74 -4.73 -0.90
C VAL A 9 -8.22 -3.47 -1.59
N SER A 10 -7.33 -2.72 -2.25
CA SER A 10 -7.68 -1.55 -3.06
C SER A 10 -8.36 -1.91 -4.40
N GLY A 11 -8.29 -3.19 -4.83
CA GLY A 11 -8.82 -3.65 -6.11
C GLY A 11 -7.88 -3.40 -7.29
N ASN A 12 -6.64 -2.97 -7.04
CA ASN A 12 -5.67 -2.64 -8.09
C ASN A 12 -4.73 -3.80 -8.44
N LEU A 13 -4.80 -4.95 -7.75
CA LEU A 13 -3.90 -6.06 -8.00
C LEU A 13 -4.15 -6.70 -9.36
N ASP A 14 -3.18 -6.58 -10.24
CA ASP A 14 -3.14 -7.36 -11.47
C ASP A 14 -2.50 -8.73 -11.19
N ARG A 15 -3.29 -9.79 -11.37
CA ARG A 15 -2.86 -11.18 -11.17
C ARG A 15 -2.25 -11.81 -12.42
N ALA A 16 -2.31 -11.13 -13.56
CA ALA A 16 -1.71 -11.63 -14.78
C ALA A 16 -0.19 -11.73 -14.66
N ARG A 17 0.38 -12.77 -15.23
CA ARG A 17 1.83 -12.90 -15.34
C ARG A 17 2.34 -11.98 -16.45
N PRO A 18 3.24 -11.03 -16.16
CA PRO A 18 3.82 -10.18 -17.20
C PRO A 18 4.70 -10.99 -18.16
N LYS A 19 4.84 -10.50 -19.39
CA LYS A 19 5.67 -11.13 -20.44
C LYS A 19 7.17 -10.85 -20.26
N GLY A 20 7.69 -10.98 -19.06
CA GLY A 20 9.08 -10.74 -18.74
C GLY A 20 9.29 -9.66 -17.69
N SER A 21 10.53 -9.49 -17.26
CA SER A 21 10.90 -8.46 -16.29
C SER A 21 11.22 -7.13 -17.00
N ALA A 22 10.90 -6.01 -16.39
CA ALA A 22 11.32 -4.70 -16.85
C ALA A 22 12.87 -4.56 -16.96
N ALA A 23 13.61 -5.43 -16.26
CA ALA A 23 15.06 -5.50 -16.33
C ALA A 23 15.60 -6.17 -17.61
N MET A 24 14.77 -6.91 -18.36
CA MET A 24 15.23 -7.62 -19.57
C MET A 24 15.75 -6.70 -20.68
N ASN A 25 15.24 -5.48 -20.74
CA ASN A 25 15.60 -4.52 -21.78
C ASN A 25 16.63 -3.49 -21.32
N MET A 26 17.31 -3.77 -20.20
CA MET A 26 18.36 -2.89 -19.71
C MET A 26 19.57 -2.94 -20.62
N LYS A 27 19.97 -1.79 -21.12
CA LYS A 27 21.30 -1.61 -21.70
C LYS A 27 22.30 -1.59 -20.55
N VAL A 28 23.13 -2.62 -20.45
CA VAL A 28 24.20 -2.71 -19.46
C VAL A 28 25.31 -1.71 -19.81
N THR A 29 25.11 -0.49 -19.38
CA THR A 29 26.16 0.48 -19.13
C THR A 29 26.10 0.77 -17.66
N GLU A 30 27.05 1.19 -16.99
CA GLU A 30 27.17 1.38 -15.55
C GLU A 30 25.84 1.56 -14.78
N LEU A 31 25.45 0.57 -14.01
CA LEU A 31 24.37 0.66 -13.04
C LEU A 31 24.88 1.41 -11.81
N THR A 32 24.89 2.70 -11.87
CA THR A 32 24.98 3.52 -10.66
C THR A 32 23.59 3.63 -10.04
N ASN A 33 23.47 3.60 -8.72
CA ASN A 33 22.16 3.70 -8.01
C ASN A 33 21.38 4.98 -8.33
N ASN A 34 21.98 5.94 -8.99
CA ASN A 34 21.42 7.26 -9.34
C ASN A 34 21.30 7.49 -10.85
N GLY A 35 21.69 6.54 -11.69
CA GLY A 35 21.62 6.64 -13.15
C GLY A 35 20.18 6.65 -13.68
N ALA A 36 20.01 7.10 -14.93
CA ALA A 36 18.69 7.17 -15.58
C ALA A 36 18.00 5.81 -15.66
N GLU A 37 18.75 4.74 -15.93
CA GLU A 37 18.21 3.37 -15.99
C GLU A 37 17.75 2.87 -14.60
N ALA A 38 18.50 3.17 -13.52
CA ALA A 38 18.13 2.86 -12.16
C ALA A 38 16.80 3.53 -11.80
N LYS A 39 16.67 4.83 -12.07
CA LYS A 39 15.43 5.59 -11.84
C LYS A 39 14.25 5.01 -12.61
N ARG A 40 14.46 4.63 -13.88
CA ARG A 40 13.41 4.02 -14.71
C ARG A 40 12.92 2.71 -14.11
N ILE A 41 13.82 1.84 -13.65
CA ILE A 41 13.47 0.54 -13.06
C ILE A 41 12.71 0.73 -11.74
N LEU A 42 13.17 1.61 -10.88
CA LEU A 42 12.48 1.92 -9.64
C LEU A 42 11.09 2.51 -9.91
N GLN A 43 10.97 3.41 -10.89
CA GLN A 43 9.67 3.98 -11.28
C GLN A 43 8.71 2.89 -11.80
N VAL A 44 9.19 1.93 -12.61
CA VAL A 44 8.39 0.79 -13.05
C VAL A 44 7.94 -0.06 -11.85
N ALA A 45 8.82 -0.30 -10.88
CA ALA A 45 8.49 -1.05 -9.67
C ALA A 45 7.42 -0.33 -8.83
N ASP A 46 7.55 0.99 -8.64
CA ASP A 46 6.65 1.81 -7.83
C ASP A 46 5.26 1.96 -8.47
N THR A 47 5.20 1.98 -9.80
CA THR A 47 3.92 2.13 -10.53
C THR A 47 3.25 0.81 -10.88
N SER A 48 3.97 -0.30 -10.81
CA SER A 48 3.45 -1.63 -11.16
C SER A 48 2.27 -2.03 -10.26
N THR A 49 1.26 -2.63 -10.86
CA THR A 49 0.12 -3.24 -10.16
C THR A 49 0.22 -4.76 -10.08
N HIS A 50 1.22 -5.37 -10.72
CA HIS A 50 1.46 -6.80 -10.62
C HIS A 50 1.93 -7.24 -9.23
N ARG A 51 1.85 -8.52 -8.95
CA ARG A 51 2.38 -9.12 -7.72
C ARG A 51 3.87 -8.79 -7.55
N SER A 52 4.29 -8.61 -6.30
CA SER A 52 5.68 -8.25 -5.96
C SER A 52 6.72 -9.26 -6.47
N VAL A 53 6.32 -10.52 -6.67
CA VAL A 53 7.20 -11.54 -7.26
C VAL A 53 7.65 -11.21 -8.68
N TYR A 54 6.95 -10.33 -9.38
CA TYR A 54 7.28 -9.90 -10.75
C TYR A 54 8.00 -8.56 -10.81
N LEU A 55 8.26 -7.92 -9.67
CA LEU A 55 8.99 -6.67 -9.67
C LEU A 55 10.43 -6.87 -10.15
N PRO A 56 10.99 -5.91 -10.87
CA PRO A 56 12.38 -5.96 -11.27
C PRO A 56 13.27 -5.87 -10.03
N LEU A 57 14.09 -6.89 -9.82
CA LEU A 57 15.12 -6.92 -8.79
C LEU A 57 16.47 -6.87 -9.48
N VAL A 58 17.17 -5.79 -9.30
CA VAL A 58 18.52 -5.60 -9.80
C VAL A 58 19.45 -5.45 -8.60
N ARG A 59 20.63 -6.05 -8.66
CA ARG A 59 21.62 -5.95 -7.58
C ARG A 59 21.82 -4.48 -7.20
N THR A 60 21.72 -4.15 -5.93
CA THR A 60 21.80 -2.81 -5.37
C THR A 60 20.58 -1.88 -5.63
N LEU A 61 19.56 -2.35 -6.35
CA LEU A 61 18.34 -1.58 -6.62
C LEU A 61 17.10 -2.38 -6.16
N VAL A 62 16.78 -2.27 -4.90
CA VAL A 62 15.58 -2.89 -4.31
C VAL A 62 14.42 -1.90 -4.38
N PRO A 63 13.22 -2.31 -4.87
CA PRO A 63 12.04 -1.47 -4.78
C PRO A 63 11.77 -1.08 -3.32
N ARG A 64 11.47 0.21 -3.08
CA ARG A 64 11.29 0.76 -1.73
C ARG A 64 10.25 0.02 -0.90
N SER A 65 9.16 -0.43 -1.53
CA SER A 65 8.11 -1.23 -0.90
C SER A 65 8.58 -2.61 -0.42
N LEU A 66 9.69 -3.12 -0.89
CA LEU A 66 10.31 -4.36 -0.43
C LEU A 66 11.42 -4.07 0.60
N GLU A 67 12.26 -3.07 0.33
CA GLU A 67 13.38 -2.68 1.19
C GLU A 67 12.92 -2.34 2.62
N VAL A 68 11.87 -1.54 2.75
CA VAL A 68 11.33 -1.09 4.05
C VAL A 68 10.83 -2.27 4.91
N PHE A 69 10.45 -3.39 4.30
CA PHE A 69 9.93 -4.57 5.00
C PHE A 69 10.90 -5.75 4.98
N ASP A 70 12.17 -5.48 5.23
CA ASP A 70 13.20 -6.50 5.46
C ASP A 70 13.35 -7.50 4.31
N PHE A 71 13.33 -7.01 3.06
CA PHE A 71 13.62 -7.87 1.92
C PHE A 71 15.06 -8.38 2.01
N ALA A 72 15.26 -9.69 1.79
CA ALA A 72 16.57 -10.32 1.87
C ALA A 72 17.58 -9.66 0.94
N GLU A 73 18.80 -9.41 1.43
CA GLU A 73 19.89 -8.85 0.63
C GLU A 73 20.27 -9.79 -0.51
N GLN A 74 20.29 -9.28 -1.74
CA GLN A 74 20.53 -10.09 -2.94
C GLN A 74 22.00 -10.51 -3.11
N GLY A 75 22.91 -9.89 -2.38
CA GLY A 75 24.35 -10.15 -2.45
C GLY A 75 24.84 -11.27 -1.56
N MET A 76 24.03 -11.74 -0.62
CA MET A 76 24.42 -12.70 0.41
C MET A 76 23.45 -13.89 0.51
N VAL A 77 23.98 -15.03 0.93
CA VAL A 77 23.15 -16.18 1.28
C VAL A 77 22.47 -15.90 2.63
N THR A 78 21.18 -15.73 2.62
CA THR A 78 20.38 -15.44 3.81
C THR A 78 19.58 -16.68 4.18
N GLY A 79 19.91 -17.33 5.29
CA GLY A 79 19.21 -18.53 5.77
C GLY A 79 17.85 -18.23 6.37
N ASN A 80 17.70 -17.06 7.00
CA ASN A 80 16.43 -16.57 7.54
C ASN A 80 16.37 -15.06 7.35
N ARG A 81 15.16 -14.53 7.04
CA ARG A 81 14.95 -13.09 6.91
C ARG A 81 14.85 -12.46 8.30
N ASP A 82 15.45 -11.31 8.45
CA ASP A 82 15.19 -10.46 9.61
C ASP A 82 13.71 -10.03 9.63
N THR A 83 13.19 -9.85 10.83
CA THR A 83 11.86 -9.30 11.04
C THR A 83 12.01 -8.15 12.02
N THR A 84 12.08 -6.94 11.47
CA THR A 84 12.25 -5.74 12.28
C THR A 84 10.94 -4.96 12.43
N THR A 85 10.84 -4.17 13.47
CA THR A 85 9.81 -3.15 13.64
C THR A 85 10.51 -1.84 13.89
N VAL A 86 10.65 -1.05 12.82
CA VAL A 86 11.42 0.19 12.83
C VAL A 86 10.55 1.40 12.43
N PRO A 87 10.88 2.60 12.92
CA PRO A 87 10.11 3.81 12.62
C PRO A 87 9.97 4.10 11.11
N THR A 88 10.94 3.71 10.29
CA THR A 88 10.91 3.88 8.83
C THR A 88 9.74 3.16 8.17
N GLN A 89 9.31 2.01 8.71
CA GLN A 89 8.11 1.29 8.24
C GLN A 89 6.85 2.11 8.48
N ALA A 90 6.71 2.71 9.66
CA ALA A 90 5.59 3.59 9.98
C ALA A 90 5.57 4.83 9.08
N LEU A 91 6.74 5.47 8.89
CA LEU A 91 6.87 6.63 8.00
C LEU A 91 6.51 6.29 6.55
N TYR A 92 6.90 5.12 6.06
CA TYR A 92 6.50 4.63 4.74
C TYR A 92 4.98 4.52 4.63
N LEU A 93 4.33 3.86 5.60
CA LEU A 93 2.89 3.64 5.59
C LEU A 93 2.08 4.94 5.67
N LEU A 94 2.62 5.96 6.32
CA LEU A 94 1.96 7.26 6.48
C LEU A 94 2.22 8.23 5.32
N ASN A 95 3.38 8.14 4.66
CA ASN A 95 3.81 9.19 3.74
C ASN A 95 4.08 8.73 2.30
N ASP A 96 4.21 7.43 2.06
CA ASP A 96 4.58 6.96 0.73
C ASP A 96 3.43 7.12 -0.29
N PRO A 97 3.69 7.73 -1.47
CA PRO A 97 2.67 7.93 -2.50
C PRO A 97 1.98 6.65 -2.96
N PHE A 98 2.67 5.50 -2.94
CA PHE A 98 2.06 4.21 -3.25
C PHE A 98 0.96 3.88 -2.24
N VAL A 99 1.24 4.02 -0.94
CA VAL A 99 0.27 3.72 0.13
C VAL A 99 -0.93 4.66 0.04
N GLN A 100 -0.68 5.96 -0.14
CA GLN A 100 -1.74 6.97 -0.30
C GLN A 100 -2.64 6.65 -1.52
N LYS A 101 -2.04 6.26 -2.64
CA LYS A 101 -2.78 5.84 -3.84
C LYS A 101 -3.66 4.61 -3.57
N GLN A 102 -3.15 3.60 -2.84
CA GLN A 102 -3.94 2.42 -2.50
C GLN A 102 -5.06 2.76 -1.51
N ALA A 103 -4.80 3.61 -0.52
CA ALA A 103 -5.81 4.09 0.42
C ALA A 103 -6.94 4.85 -0.30
N GLN A 104 -6.60 5.72 -1.26
CA GLN A 104 -7.58 6.44 -2.06
C GLN A 104 -8.41 5.49 -2.96
N ALA A 105 -7.79 4.51 -3.59
CA ALA A 105 -8.49 3.51 -4.40
C ALA A 105 -9.44 2.65 -3.55
N LEU A 106 -9.00 2.26 -2.36
CA LEU A 106 -9.83 1.53 -1.40
C LEU A 106 -11.00 2.38 -0.92
N ALA A 107 -10.80 3.66 -0.61
CA ALA A 107 -11.88 4.57 -0.25
C ALA A 107 -12.94 4.67 -1.36
N LYS A 108 -12.51 4.81 -2.62
CA LYS A 108 -13.44 4.77 -3.76
C LYS A 108 -14.23 3.46 -3.82
N ARG A 109 -13.57 2.33 -3.57
CA ARG A 109 -14.19 1.00 -3.54
C ARG A 109 -15.23 0.88 -2.42
N VAL A 110 -14.94 1.40 -1.23
CA VAL A 110 -15.85 1.38 -0.07
C VAL A 110 -17.04 2.32 -0.28
N LEU A 111 -16.83 3.46 -0.94
CA LEU A 111 -17.87 4.44 -1.24
C LEU A 111 -18.76 4.06 -2.44
N ALA A 112 -18.29 3.17 -3.32
CA ALA A 112 -19.02 2.80 -4.55
C ALA A 112 -20.44 2.24 -4.33
N PRO A 113 -20.73 1.39 -3.31
CA PRO A 113 -22.07 0.90 -3.09
C PRO A 113 -23.00 2.01 -2.55
N ALA A 114 -23.88 2.54 -3.40
CA ALA A 114 -24.76 3.66 -3.04
C ALA A 114 -25.77 3.33 -1.92
N ALA A 115 -26.18 2.06 -1.79
CA ALA A 115 -27.17 1.62 -0.81
C ALA A 115 -26.64 1.50 0.63
N LEU A 116 -25.31 1.59 0.83
CA LEU A 116 -24.73 1.46 2.17
C LEU A 116 -24.69 2.81 2.87
N ASP A 117 -25.08 2.81 4.15
CA ASP A 117 -24.78 3.91 5.08
C ASP A 117 -23.32 3.86 5.55
N ASP A 118 -22.87 4.85 6.32
CA ASP A 118 -21.48 4.94 6.74
C ASP A 118 -21.09 3.87 7.75
N ALA A 119 -22.00 3.39 8.58
CA ALA A 119 -21.73 2.27 9.48
C ALA A 119 -21.47 0.98 8.68
N ALA A 120 -22.29 0.68 7.70
CA ALA A 120 -22.11 -0.47 6.81
C ALA A 120 -20.82 -0.35 5.97
N ARG A 121 -20.44 0.85 5.54
CA ARG A 121 -19.17 1.11 4.84
C ARG A 121 -17.97 0.91 5.76
N ILE A 122 -18.03 1.31 7.01
CA ILE A 122 -16.98 1.04 8.01
C ILE A 122 -16.81 -0.48 8.17
N HIS A 123 -17.89 -1.22 8.34
CA HIS A 123 -17.83 -2.68 8.39
C HIS A 123 -17.26 -3.29 7.10
N LEU A 124 -17.59 -2.74 5.94
CA LEU A 124 -17.01 -3.18 4.66
C LEU A 124 -15.50 -2.92 4.61
N ALA A 125 -15.04 -1.75 5.03
CA ALA A 125 -13.61 -1.43 5.10
C ALA A 125 -12.86 -2.41 6.01
N TYR A 126 -13.37 -2.69 7.21
CA TYR A 126 -12.77 -3.66 8.12
C TYR A 126 -12.73 -5.07 7.54
N ARG A 127 -13.81 -5.52 6.87
CA ARG A 127 -13.82 -6.83 6.19
C ARG A 127 -12.80 -6.93 5.08
N LEU A 128 -12.65 -5.88 4.27
CA LEU A 128 -11.67 -5.87 3.18
C LEU A 128 -10.24 -5.86 3.70
N LEU A 129 -9.97 -5.08 4.75
CA LEU A 129 -8.62 -4.86 5.28
C LEU A 129 -8.19 -5.92 6.29
N LEU A 130 -9.10 -6.34 7.19
CA LEU A 130 -8.77 -7.13 8.36
C LEU A 130 -9.54 -8.46 8.43
N ALA A 131 -10.33 -8.79 7.39
CA ALA A 131 -11.15 -10.00 7.30
C ALA A 131 -12.17 -10.18 8.45
N ARG A 132 -12.50 -9.10 9.17
CA ARG A 132 -13.49 -9.09 10.26
C ARG A 132 -14.39 -7.86 10.20
N THR A 133 -15.46 -7.84 10.94
CA THR A 133 -16.27 -6.64 11.13
C THR A 133 -15.65 -5.70 12.18
N ALA A 134 -15.95 -4.41 12.08
CA ALA A 134 -15.62 -3.46 13.13
C ALA A 134 -16.42 -3.79 14.41
N THR A 135 -15.80 -3.62 15.57
CA THR A 135 -16.53 -3.62 16.85
C THR A 135 -17.35 -2.33 17.00
N ALA A 136 -18.31 -2.31 17.94
CA ALA A 136 -19.11 -1.11 18.18
C ALA A 136 -18.24 0.13 18.50
N LYS A 137 -17.20 -0.04 19.31
CA LYS A 137 -16.25 1.05 19.66
C LYS A 137 -15.41 1.52 18.45
N GLU A 138 -15.04 0.61 17.56
CA GLU A 138 -14.32 0.96 16.33
C GLU A 138 -15.23 1.72 15.36
N CYS A 139 -16.48 1.28 15.24
CA CYS A 139 -17.47 1.95 14.40
C CYS A 139 -17.75 3.38 14.89
N GLU A 140 -17.98 3.57 16.19
CA GLU A 140 -18.18 4.87 16.82
C GLU A 140 -16.98 5.82 16.59
N ARG A 141 -15.76 5.32 16.86
CA ARG A 141 -14.54 6.11 16.61
C ARG A 141 -14.35 6.47 15.13
N ALA A 142 -14.64 5.54 14.23
CA ALA A 142 -14.52 5.77 12.81
C ALA A 142 -15.52 6.82 12.32
N GLN A 143 -16.78 6.77 12.78
CA GLN A 143 -17.80 7.75 12.44
C GLN A 143 -17.42 9.16 12.95
N HIS A 144 -16.94 9.25 14.18
CA HIS A 144 -16.47 10.51 14.74
C HIS A 144 -15.31 11.09 13.93
N TYR A 145 -14.27 10.27 13.68
CA TYR A 145 -13.11 10.65 12.87
C TYR A 145 -13.50 11.14 11.48
N LEU A 146 -14.36 10.41 10.78
CA LEU A 146 -14.81 10.78 9.43
C LEU A 146 -15.54 12.12 9.44
N GLY A 147 -16.44 12.35 10.42
CA GLY A 147 -17.16 13.61 10.54
C GLY A 147 -16.25 14.80 10.82
N GLU A 148 -15.28 14.65 11.75
CA GLU A 148 -14.31 15.70 12.04
C GLU A 148 -13.40 16.01 10.85
N TYR A 149 -12.94 14.97 10.14
CA TYR A 149 -12.07 15.15 8.98
C TYR A 149 -12.82 15.81 7.82
N GLU A 150 -14.05 15.39 7.52
CA GLU A 150 -14.87 16.02 6.47
C GLU A 150 -15.08 17.51 6.76
N ALA A 151 -15.35 17.88 8.01
CA ALA A 151 -15.51 19.27 8.44
C ALA A 151 -14.21 20.07 8.30
N ALA A 152 -13.05 19.46 8.64
CA ALA A 152 -11.76 20.13 8.53
C ALA A 152 -11.25 20.25 7.08
N ALA A 153 -11.69 19.37 6.19
CA ALA A 153 -11.23 19.27 4.80
C ALA A 153 -12.08 20.08 3.81
N GLU A 154 -12.78 21.14 4.25
CA GLU A 154 -13.67 21.97 3.40
C GLU A 154 -12.98 22.51 2.13
N LYS A 155 -11.66 22.67 2.14
CA LYS A 155 -10.87 23.17 1.00
C LYS A 155 -10.53 22.10 -0.03
N GLU A 156 -10.74 20.84 0.30
CA GLU A 156 -10.49 19.72 -0.61
C GLU A 156 -11.59 19.66 -1.69
N SER A 157 -11.23 19.24 -2.90
CA SER A 157 -12.19 19.08 -4.00
C SER A 157 -13.27 18.02 -3.71
N ASN A 158 -12.96 17.06 -2.85
CA ASN A 158 -13.90 16.03 -2.36
C ASN A 158 -13.57 15.66 -0.91
N PRO A 159 -14.06 16.44 0.08
CA PRO A 159 -13.80 16.22 1.51
C PRO A 159 -14.14 14.80 1.97
N ARG A 160 -15.26 14.26 1.50
CA ARG A 160 -15.70 12.92 1.86
C ARG A 160 -14.70 11.84 1.38
N LEU A 161 -14.25 11.91 0.13
CA LEU A 161 -13.26 10.96 -0.38
C LEU A 161 -11.93 11.10 0.37
N ALA A 162 -11.51 12.31 0.71
CA ALA A 162 -10.30 12.56 1.48
C ALA A 162 -10.38 11.96 2.89
N ALA A 163 -11.50 12.14 3.59
CA ALA A 163 -11.73 11.55 4.91
C ALA A 163 -11.66 10.01 4.88
N TRP A 164 -12.37 9.39 3.93
CA TRP A 164 -12.36 7.94 3.78
C TRP A 164 -11.00 7.39 3.34
N ALA A 165 -10.25 8.13 2.51
CA ALA A 165 -8.88 7.74 2.13
C ALA A 165 -7.94 7.78 3.35
N SER A 166 -8.02 8.83 4.17
CA SER A 166 -7.26 8.94 5.40
C SER A 166 -7.62 7.84 6.41
N PHE A 167 -8.89 7.54 6.59
CA PHE A 167 -9.36 6.43 7.42
C PHE A 167 -8.83 5.08 6.93
N CYS A 168 -8.92 4.79 5.64
CA CYS A 168 -8.38 3.57 5.04
C CYS A 168 -6.87 3.47 5.22
N GLN A 169 -6.15 4.59 5.07
CA GLN A 169 -4.72 4.64 5.29
C GLN A 169 -4.34 4.34 6.75
N ALA A 170 -5.09 4.87 7.71
CA ALA A 170 -4.88 4.58 9.13
C ALA A 170 -4.98 3.07 9.43
N ILE A 171 -5.95 2.38 8.83
CA ILE A 171 -6.08 0.91 9.00
C ILE A 171 -4.94 0.18 8.29
N LEU A 172 -4.56 0.58 7.06
CA LEU A 172 -3.40 0.01 6.34
C LEU A 172 -2.10 0.15 7.15
N ALA A 173 -1.96 1.24 7.91
CA ALA A 173 -0.81 1.49 8.78
C ALA A 173 -0.87 0.74 10.11
N SER A 174 -1.99 0.12 10.46
CA SER A 174 -2.16 -0.57 11.74
C SER A 174 -1.30 -1.84 11.84
N ALA A 175 -0.98 -2.23 13.06
CA ALA A 175 -0.29 -3.48 13.33
C ALA A 175 -1.13 -4.70 12.90
N GLU A 176 -2.47 -4.62 13.02
CA GLU A 176 -3.37 -5.70 12.66
C GLU A 176 -3.34 -6.01 11.15
N PHE A 177 -3.18 -5.00 10.30
CA PHE A 177 -3.01 -5.20 8.85
C PHE A 177 -1.63 -5.79 8.50
N ARG A 178 -0.60 -5.43 9.25
CA ARG A 178 0.79 -5.84 8.95
C ARG A 178 1.11 -7.25 9.43
N TYR A 179 0.54 -7.66 10.56
CA TYR A 179 0.84 -8.93 11.21
C TYR A 179 -0.38 -9.85 11.15
N ILE A 180 -0.29 -10.87 10.32
CA ILE A 180 -1.26 -11.97 10.30
C ILE A 180 -1.01 -12.81 11.56
N LYS A 181 -2.03 -12.96 12.39
CA LYS A 181 -1.97 -13.87 13.55
C LYS A 181 -2.40 -15.27 13.14
#